data_55e343be15fb3ee6bfd02124e22b2fc2
#
_entry.id   55e343be15fb3ee6bfd02124e22b2fc2
#
_cell.length_a   1.000
_cell.length_b   1.000
_cell.length_c   1.000
_cell.angle_alpha   90.00
_cell.angle_beta   90.00
_cell.angle_gamma   90.00
#
_symmetry.space_group_name_H-M   'P 1'
#
loop_
_entity.id
_entity.type
_entity.pdbx_description
1 polymer ?
#
loop_
_entity_poly.entity_id
_entity_poly.type
_entity_poly.pdbx_seq_one_letter_code
_entity_poly.pdbx_strand_id
1 'polypeptide(L)'
;MQRLILLRHGKAESVAATGGDFERGLTERGRRDAALIGRVLAQAGIAPDLALVSPARRARETWDEVAPTFSHVRCEHSRLLYLATSEQLAQLVATASEPVNSLIIVGHNPGLHDFSMALFSQQASRSAADNPLIGSFPTAAAAVFRIDPSGGAHFERLFLPRDHGGGAA
;
A
#
# COMPACT_ATOMS: atom_id res chain seq x y z
N MET A 1 11.21 12.46 -3.66
CA MET A 1 10.26 11.38 -4.01
C MET A 1 9.31 11.90 -5.08
N GLN A 2 9.01 11.09 -6.10
CA GLN A 2 8.10 11.47 -7.20
C GLN A 2 6.79 10.69 -7.16
N ARG A 3 6.80 9.50 -6.51
CA ARG A 3 5.62 8.64 -6.42
C ARG A 3 5.53 7.96 -5.06
N LEU A 4 4.33 7.90 -4.53
CA LEU A 4 3.99 7.19 -3.30
C LEU A 4 2.91 6.15 -3.62
N ILE A 5 3.15 4.90 -3.23
CA ILE A 5 2.23 3.78 -3.39
C ILE A 5 1.82 3.31 -2.00
N LEU A 6 0.53 3.30 -1.71
CA LEU A 6 -0.02 2.81 -0.45
C LEU A 6 -0.73 1.48 -0.72
N LEU A 7 -0.15 0.37 -0.25
CA LEU A 7 -0.64 -0.99 -0.46
C LEU A 7 -1.13 -1.58 0.85
N ARG A 8 -2.42 -1.89 0.93
CA ARG A 8 -2.95 -2.67 2.04
C ARG A 8 -2.57 -4.13 1.89
N HIS A 9 -2.20 -4.80 3.00
CA HIS A 9 -1.93 -6.24 2.99
C HIS A 9 -3.07 -7.06 2.36
N GLY A 10 -2.76 -8.20 1.77
CA GLY A 10 -3.70 -9.16 1.20
C GLY A 10 -4.64 -9.77 2.25
N LYS A 11 -5.65 -10.54 1.80
CA LYS A 11 -6.58 -11.22 2.70
C LYS A 11 -5.81 -12.14 3.65
N ALA A 12 -5.95 -11.89 4.96
CA ALA A 12 -5.33 -12.67 6.01
C ALA A 12 -6.30 -13.69 6.60
N GLU A 13 -5.75 -14.74 7.20
CA GLU A 13 -6.49 -15.70 8.02
C GLU A 13 -7.18 -14.97 9.18
N SER A 14 -8.32 -15.48 9.62
CA SER A 14 -9.09 -14.89 10.73
C SER A 14 -8.37 -15.06 12.06
N VAL A 15 -7.63 -16.14 12.21
CA VAL A 15 -6.90 -16.51 13.42
C VAL A 15 -5.48 -16.93 13.06
N ALA A 16 -4.49 -16.59 13.87
CA ALA A 16 -3.16 -17.15 13.78
C ALA A 16 -3.09 -18.50 14.49
N ALA A 17 -2.25 -19.42 14.02
CA ALA A 17 -1.99 -20.67 14.73
C ALA A 17 -1.36 -20.42 16.12
N THR A 18 -0.49 -19.40 16.21
CA THR A 18 0.17 -18.92 17.44
C THR A 18 0.49 -17.43 17.28
N GLY A 19 0.77 -16.71 18.38
CA GLY A 19 1.30 -15.34 18.33
C GLY A 19 0.29 -14.21 18.11
N GLY A 20 -1.00 -14.50 18.13
CA GLY A 20 -2.05 -13.47 18.06
C GLY A 20 -2.17 -12.78 16.70
N ASP A 21 -2.78 -11.59 16.67
CA ASP A 21 -3.06 -10.83 15.43
C ASP A 21 -1.83 -10.57 14.57
N PHE A 22 -0.69 -10.34 15.19
CA PHE A 22 0.56 -10.03 14.51
C PHE A 22 1.04 -11.17 13.60
N GLU A 23 0.80 -12.43 14.00
CA GLU A 23 1.24 -13.64 13.31
C GLU A 23 0.16 -14.24 12.37
N ARG A 24 -0.95 -13.55 12.12
CA ARG A 24 -1.90 -13.98 11.10
C ARG A 24 -1.28 -13.87 9.72
N GLY A 25 -1.15 -15.00 9.02
CA GLY A 25 -0.65 -15.09 7.65
C GLY A 25 -1.71 -14.75 6.60
N LEU A 26 -1.30 -14.69 5.36
CA LEU A 26 -2.22 -14.55 4.23
C LEU A 26 -2.98 -15.86 3.98
N THR A 27 -4.24 -15.73 3.57
CA THR A 27 -4.97 -16.80 2.90
C THR A 27 -4.36 -17.03 1.51
N GLU A 28 -4.70 -18.16 0.88
CA GLU A 28 -4.32 -18.42 -0.52
C GLU A 28 -4.84 -17.34 -1.47
N ARG A 29 -6.09 -16.87 -1.26
CA ARG A 29 -6.63 -15.72 -1.97
C ARG A 29 -5.79 -14.46 -1.75
N GLY A 30 -5.37 -14.19 -0.51
CA GLY A 30 -4.54 -13.04 -0.19
C GLY A 30 -3.22 -13.04 -0.95
N ARG A 31 -2.59 -14.20 -1.09
CA ARG A 31 -1.36 -14.37 -1.88
C ARG A 31 -1.61 -14.11 -3.37
N ARG A 32 -2.65 -14.72 -3.94
CA ARG A 32 -3.00 -14.51 -5.36
C ARG A 32 -3.30 -13.04 -5.67
N ASP A 33 -4.09 -12.37 -4.82
CA ASP A 33 -4.45 -10.97 -4.99
C ASP A 33 -3.22 -10.05 -4.87
N ALA A 34 -2.30 -10.32 -3.93
CA ALA A 34 -1.05 -9.58 -3.79
C ALA A 34 -0.14 -9.72 -5.03
N ALA A 35 0.09 -10.96 -5.48
CA ALA A 35 0.86 -11.22 -6.70
C ALA A 35 0.23 -10.57 -7.95
N LEU A 36 -1.11 -10.56 -8.04
CA LEU A 36 -1.83 -9.90 -9.11
C LEU A 36 -1.57 -8.38 -9.11
N ILE A 37 -1.70 -7.73 -7.95
CA ILE A 37 -1.47 -6.28 -7.83
C ILE A 37 -0.01 -5.92 -8.15
N GLY A 38 0.96 -6.73 -7.75
CA GLY A 38 2.35 -6.54 -8.17
C GLY A 38 2.48 -6.47 -9.69
N ARG A 39 1.93 -7.47 -10.40
CA ARG A 39 1.95 -7.49 -11.88
C ARG A 39 1.22 -6.29 -12.51
N VAL A 40 0.07 -5.92 -11.97
CA VAL A 40 -0.73 -4.80 -12.49
C VAL A 40 0.00 -3.46 -12.32
N LEU A 41 0.66 -3.25 -11.18
CA LEU A 41 1.51 -2.07 -10.96
C LEU A 41 2.66 -2.03 -11.98
N ALA A 42 3.37 -3.13 -12.20
CA ALA A 42 4.46 -3.20 -13.18
C ALA A 42 3.98 -2.94 -14.62
N GLN A 43 2.84 -3.52 -15.01
CA GLN A 43 2.22 -3.28 -16.32
C GLN A 43 1.81 -1.81 -16.52
N ALA A 44 1.46 -1.12 -15.44
CA ALA A 44 1.17 0.32 -15.45
C ALA A 44 2.44 1.20 -15.44
N GLY A 45 3.64 0.61 -15.48
CA GLY A 45 4.90 1.35 -15.40
C GLY A 45 5.20 1.93 -14.00
N ILE A 46 4.61 1.33 -12.96
CA ILE A 46 4.78 1.76 -11.57
C ILE A 46 5.72 0.77 -10.90
N ALA A 47 6.95 1.19 -10.67
CA ALA A 47 7.98 0.40 -10.00
C ALA A 47 8.52 1.17 -8.78
N PRO A 48 8.50 0.59 -7.57
CA PRO A 48 9.12 1.20 -6.40
C PRO A 48 10.63 1.01 -6.38
N ASP A 49 11.34 1.98 -5.78
CA ASP A 49 12.77 1.87 -5.45
C ASP A 49 12.96 1.37 -4.01
N LEU A 50 12.03 1.78 -3.13
CA LEU A 50 12.02 1.42 -1.72
C LEU A 50 10.65 0.88 -1.32
N ALA A 51 10.65 -0.23 -0.59
CA ALA A 51 9.49 -0.77 0.11
C ALA A 51 9.68 -0.63 1.62
N LEU A 52 8.75 0.08 2.27
CA LEU A 52 8.61 0.10 3.71
C LEU A 52 7.45 -0.83 4.10
N VAL A 53 7.76 -1.89 4.82
CA VAL A 53 6.83 -2.99 5.07
C VAL A 53 6.59 -3.14 6.58
N SER A 54 5.32 -3.21 6.98
CA SER A 54 4.96 -3.57 8.34
C SER A 54 5.51 -4.96 8.67
N PRO A 55 6.09 -5.17 9.87
CA PRO A 55 6.66 -6.46 10.25
C PRO A 55 5.59 -7.53 10.59
N ALA A 56 4.30 -7.18 10.63
CA ALA A 56 3.22 -8.16 10.77
C ALA A 56 3.26 -9.17 9.63
N ARG A 57 3.05 -10.46 9.94
CA ARG A 57 3.24 -11.57 9.01
C ARG A 57 2.48 -11.36 7.69
N ARG A 58 1.20 -10.95 7.74
CA ARG A 58 0.38 -10.69 6.55
C ARG A 58 0.93 -9.60 5.63
N ALA A 59 1.60 -8.57 6.20
CA ALA A 59 2.19 -7.51 5.39
C ALA A 59 3.51 -7.97 4.75
N ARG A 60 4.35 -8.70 5.49
CA ARG A 60 5.58 -9.32 4.96
C ARG A 60 5.24 -10.28 3.82
N GLU A 61 4.31 -11.21 4.05
CA GLU A 61 3.87 -12.17 3.03
C GLU A 61 3.23 -11.46 1.80
N THR A 62 2.56 -10.32 2.00
CA THR A 62 2.06 -9.49 0.88
C THR A 62 3.22 -8.97 0.04
N TRP A 63 4.27 -8.45 0.70
CA TRP A 63 5.44 -7.97 -0.02
C TRP A 63 6.19 -9.10 -0.71
N ASP A 64 6.31 -10.26 -0.08
CA ASP A 64 6.95 -11.44 -0.67
C ASP A 64 6.28 -11.89 -1.99
N GLU A 65 4.96 -11.70 -2.11
CA GLU A 65 4.22 -11.99 -3.35
C GLU A 65 4.34 -10.86 -4.40
N VAL A 66 4.51 -9.62 -3.97
CA VAL A 66 4.63 -8.44 -4.84
C VAL A 66 6.05 -8.27 -5.38
N ALA A 67 7.06 -8.46 -4.51
CA ALA A 67 8.46 -8.18 -4.77
C ALA A 67 9.03 -8.88 -6.02
N PRO A 68 8.71 -10.16 -6.33
CA PRO A 68 9.25 -10.85 -7.50
C PRO A 68 8.92 -10.17 -8.84
N THR A 69 7.92 -9.30 -8.88
CA THR A 69 7.54 -8.54 -10.08
C THR A 69 8.54 -7.44 -10.41
N PHE A 70 9.30 -6.98 -9.41
CA PHE A 70 10.21 -5.85 -9.54
C PHE A 70 11.65 -6.29 -9.33
N SER A 71 12.58 -5.64 -10.05
CA SER A 71 14.01 -5.82 -9.85
C SER A 71 14.57 -4.71 -8.95
N HIS A 72 15.48 -5.10 -8.04
CA HIS A 72 16.29 -4.14 -7.27
C HIS A 72 15.54 -3.19 -6.32
N VAL A 73 14.43 -3.64 -5.73
CA VAL A 73 13.72 -2.87 -4.70
C VAL A 73 14.38 -3.10 -3.35
N ARG A 74 14.84 -2.03 -2.70
CA ARG A 74 15.28 -2.10 -1.32
C ARG A 74 14.05 -2.27 -0.41
N CYS A 75 14.10 -3.25 0.50
CA CYS A 75 13.01 -3.51 1.43
C CYS A 75 13.47 -3.28 2.87
N GLU A 76 12.71 -2.50 3.60
CA GLU A 76 12.91 -2.21 5.01
C GLU A 76 11.65 -2.51 5.81
N HIS A 77 11.82 -3.16 6.97
CA HIS A 77 10.73 -3.44 7.89
C HIS A 77 10.71 -2.41 9.02
N SER A 78 9.56 -1.79 9.25
CA SER A 78 9.40 -0.80 10.31
C SER A 78 8.23 -1.12 11.23
N ARG A 79 8.50 -1.25 12.53
CA ARG A 79 7.44 -1.43 13.55
C ARG A 79 6.47 -0.26 13.61
N LEU A 80 6.90 0.92 13.19
CA LEU A 80 6.04 2.11 13.11
C LEU A 80 4.88 1.94 12.13
N LEU A 81 4.96 0.97 11.21
CA LEU A 81 3.88 0.68 10.25
C LEU A 81 2.81 -0.28 10.79
N TYR A 82 3.06 -0.96 11.91
CA TYR A 82 2.07 -1.87 12.47
C TYR A 82 0.92 -1.08 13.09
N LEU A 83 -0.25 -1.17 12.48
CA LEU A 83 -1.46 -0.41 12.86
C LEU A 83 -1.23 1.11 12.97
N ALA A 84 -0.34 1.65 12.14
CA ALA A 84 -0.03 3.07 12.10
C ALA A 84 -1.27 3.92 11.81
N THR A 85 -1.36 5.10 12.44
CA THR A 85 -2.35 6.12 12.10
C THR A 85 -1.97 6.89 10.83
N SER A 86 -2.90 7.65 10.29
CA SER A 86 -2.64 8.55 9.14
C SER A 86 -1.49 9.52 9.41
N GLU A 87 -1.44 10.11 10.62
CA GLU A 87 -0.40 11.06 11.03
C GLU A 87 0.98 10.40 11.14
N GLN A 88 1.03 9.18 11.67
CA GLN A 88 2.28 8.41 11.76
C GLN A 88 2.81 8.05 10.37
N LEU A 89 1.93 7.69 9.44
CA LEU A 89 2.29 7.45 8.04
C LEU A 89 2.80 8.72 7.36
N ALA A 90 2.15 9.87 7.58
CA ALA A 90 2.60 11.17 7.07
C ALA A 90 4.00 11.54 7.58
N GLN A 91 4.25 11.36 8.88
CA GLN A 91 5.58 11.59 9.47
C GLN A 91 6.64 10.66 8.87
N LEU A 92 6.31 9.38 8.70
CA LEU A 92 7.24 8.40 8.12
C LEU A 92 7.61 8.76 6.69
N VAL A 93 6.65 9.18 5.87
CA VAL A 93 6.88 9.65 4.50
C VAL A 93 7.74 10.93 4.49
N ALA A 94 7.46 11.88 5.39
CA ALA A 94 8.20 13.14 5.49
C ALA A 94 9.66 12.96 5.98
N THR A 95 9.91 11.94 6.79
CA THR A 95 11.24 11.63 7.36
C THR A 95 12.02 10.60 6.56
N ALA A 96 11.48 10.08 5.47
CA ALA A 96 12.22 9.22 4.55
C ALA A 96 13.42 10.00 3.98
N SER A 97 14.57 9.81 4.64
CA SER A 97 15.74 10.71 4.56
C SER A 97 16.66 10.47 3.37
N GLU A 98 16.38 9.47 2.54
CA GLU A 98 17.17 9.17 1.35
C GLU A 98 16.44 9.57 0.07
N PRO A 99 17.18 9.90 -1.00
CA PRO A 99 16.58 10.25 -2.29
C PRO A 99 15.94 8.99 -2.91
N VAL A 100 14.67 8.79 -2.61
CA VAL A 100 13.83 7.75 -3.17
C VAL A 100 12.91 8.37 -4.20
N ASN A 101 12.90 7.85 -5.43
CA ASN A 101 11.98 8.34 -6.46
C ASN A 101 10.59 7.76 -6.28
N SER A 102 10.48 6.49 -5.93
CA SER A 102 9.20 5.79 -5.78
C SER A 102 9.19 4.93 -4.52
N LEU A 103 8.30 5.25 -3.60
CA LEU A 103 8.12 4.57 -2.32
C LEU A 103 6.84 3.76 -2.32
N ILE A 104 6.93 2.47 -1.95
CA ILE A 104 5.75 1.67 -1.60
C ILE A 104 5.70 1.43 -0.09
N ILE A 105 4.54 1.67 0.52
CA ILE A 105 4.26 1.33 1.92
C ILE A 105 3.28 0.16 1.94
N VAL A 106 3.66 -0.92 2.60
CA VAL A 106 2.79 -2.08 2.82
C VAL A 106 2.35 -2.10 4.28
N GLY A 107 1.05 -1.89 4.50
CA GLY A 107 0.53 -1.70 5.85
C GLY A 107 -0.94 -2.11 6.02
N HIS A 108 -1.63 -1.41 6.90
CA HIS A 108 -2.92 -1.79 7.46
C HIS A 108 -3.94 -0.66 7.43
N ASN A 109 -5.22 -1.02 7.35
CA ASN A 109 -6.32 -0.12 7.69
C ASN A 109 -6.51 -0.05 9.22
N PRO A 110 -7.09 1.05 9.75
CA PRO A 110 -7.65 2.18 9.00
C PRO A 110 -6.60 3.17 8.48
N GLY A 111 -5.40 3.22 9.06
CA GLY A 111 -4.41 4.26 8.81
C GLY A 111 -4.05 4.48 7.34
N LEU A 112 -3.84 3.40 6.54
CA LEU A 112 -3.58 3.55 5.10
C LEU A 112 -4.76 4.17 4.35
N HIS A 113 -5.99 3.78 4.70
CA HIS A 113 -7.18 4.36 4.08
C HIS A 113 -7.32 5.84 4.45
N ASP A 114 -7.21 6.17 5.74
CA ASP A 114 -7.31 7.54 6.23
C ASP A 114 -6.22 8.43 5.63
N PHE A 115 -5.00 7.93 5.52
CA PHE A 115 -3.90 8.65 4.89
C PHE A 115 -4.13 8.87 3.39
N SER A 116 -4.63 7.85 2.68
CA SER A 116 -5.00 7.99 1.26
C SER A 116 -6.08 9.04 1.06
N MET A 117 -7.09 9.07 1.94
CA MET A 117 -8.16 10.07 1.93
C MET A 117 -7.62 11.49 2.21
N ALA A 118 -6.71 11.62 3.19
CA ALA A 118 -6.08 12.90 3.52
C ALA A 118 -5.26 13.45 2.35
N LEU A 119 -4.46 12.60 1.68
CA LEU A 119 -3.70 13.00 0.49
C LEU A 119 -4.61 13.40 -0.67
N PHE A 120 -5.70 12.67 -0.89
CA PHE A 120 -6.67 13.03 -1.93
C PHE A 120 -7.33 14.39 -1.65
N SER A 121 -7.67 14.67 -0.39
CA SER A 121 -8.34 15.93 0.02
C SER A 121 -7.45 17.17 -0.14
N GLN A 122 -6.13 17.01 -0.23
CA GLN A 122 -5.20 18.12 -0.48
C GLN A 122 -5.27 18.66 -1.92
N GLN A 123 -5.91 17.93 -2.83
CA GLN A 123 -6.03 18.33 -4.24
C GLN A 123 -7.18 19.34 -4.44
N ALA A 124 -6.84 20.60 -4.59
CA ALA A 124 -7.79 21.69 -4.77
C ALA A 124 -8.71 21.55 -6.02
N SER A 125 -8.32 20.71 -6.99
CA SER A 125 -9.01 20.60 -8.29
C SER A 125 -9.99 19.42 -8.39
N ARG A 126 -10.12 18.58 -7.35
CA ARG A 126 -11.00 17.40 -7.39
C ARG A 126 -12.14 17.52 -6.39
N SER A 127 -13.37 17.22 -6.86
CA SER A 127 -14.54 17.13 -6.00
C SER A 127 -14.40 15.90 -5.05
N ALA A 128 -14.86 16.06 -3.82
CA ALA A 128 -14.98 14.95 -2.89
C ALA A 128 -15.89 13.83 -3.45
N ALA A 129 -16.87 14.18 -4.29
CA ALA A 129 -17.77 13.21 -4.93
C ALA A 129 -17.05 12.28 -5.94
N ASP A 130 -15.93 12.74 -6.52
CA ASP A 130 -15.14 11.97 -7.49
C ASP A 130 -14.01 11.16 -6.84
N ASN A 131 -14.01 11.05 -5.51
CA ASN A 131 -12.97 10.34 -4.79
C ASN A 131 -13.21 8.83 -4.81
N PRO A 132 -12.37 8.05 -5.55
CA PRO A 132 -12.55 6.59 -5.64
C PRO A 132 -12.19 5.86 -4.34
N LEU A 133 -11.62 6.56 -3.37
CA LEU A 133 -11.27 6.02 -2.05
C LEU A 133 -12.44 6.08 -1.06
N ILE A 134 -13.54 6.78 -1.41
CA ILE A 134 -14.74 6.83 -0.55
C ILE A 134 -15.33 5.43 -0.40
N GLY A 135 -15.60 5.06 0.83
CA GLY A 135 -16.31 3.84 1.23
C GLY A 135 -15.40 2.68 1.60
N SER A 136 -14.36 2.36 0.86
CA SER A 136 -13.49 1.22 1.23
C SER A 136 -12.11 1.25 0.59
N PHE A 137 -11.15 0.74 1.35
CA PHE A 137 -9.81 0.41 0.87
C PHE A 137 -9.58 -1.10 1.15
N PRO A 138 -10.01 -2.00 0.24
CA PRO A 138 -10.02 -3.43 0.50
C PRO A 138 -8.62 -4.04 0.59
N THR A 139 -8.52 -5.30 1.02
CA THR A 139 -7.24 -6.04 1.07
C THR A 139 -6.61 -6.11 -0.31
N ALA A 140 -5.29 -5.97 -0.37
CA ALA A 140 -4.46 -5.85 -1.57
C ALA A 140 -4.83 -4.65 -2.48
N ALA A 141 -5.63 -3.67 -2.02
CA ALA A 141 -5.80 -2.42 -2.74
C ALA A 141 -4.51 -1.60 -2.71
N ALA A 142 -4.17 -0.97 -3.84
CA ALA A 142 -3.04 -0.06 -3.96
C ALA A 142 -3.48 1.30 -4.49
N ALA A 143 -3.30 2.36 -3.68
CA ALA A 143 -3.49 3.74 -4.11
C ALA A 143 -2.14 4.36 -4.51
N VAL A 144 -2.10 5.03 -5.64
CA VAL A 144 -0.90 5.63 -6.21
C VAL A 144 -1.06 7.13 -6.29
N PHE A 145 -0.06 7.83 -5.76
CA PHE A 145 0.01 9.29 -5.77
C PHE A 145 1.32 9.73 -6.43
N ARG A 146 1.23 10.70 -7.33
CA ARG A 146 2.39 11.45 -7.80
C ARG A 146 2.68 12.58 -6.83
N ILE A 147 3.93 12.76 -6.47
CA ILE A 147 4.39 13.83 -5.58
C ILE A 147 5.10 14.88 -6.41
N ASP A 148 4.64 16.10 -6.34
CA ASP A 148 5.26 17.22 -7.04
C ASP A 148 6.50 17.75 -6.27
N PRO A 149 7.34 18.59 -6.90
CA PRO A 149 8.54 19.13 -6.27
C PRO A 149 8.27 19.97 -5.00
N SER A 150 7.05 20.50 -4.84
CA SER A 150 6.65 21.25 -3.64
C SER A 150 6.15 20.36 -2.50
N GLY A 151 6.05 19.03 -2.74
CA GLY A 151 5.55 18.05 -1.79
C GLY A 151 4.04 17.82 -1.88
N GLY A 152 3.35 18.44 -2.83
CA GLY A 152 1.93 18.22 -3.09
C GLY A 152 1.65 16.83 -3.64
N ALA A 153 0.64 16.14 -3.10
CA ALA A 153 0.24 14.82 -3.55
C ALA A 153 -0.90 14.91 -4.56
N HIS A 154 -0.74 14.23 -5.69
CA HIS A 154 -1.74 14.14 -6.76
C HIS A 154 -2.15 12.69 -6.96
N PHE A 155 -3.41 12.37 -6.68
CA PHE A 155 -3.94 11.03 -6.89
C PHE A 155 -3.82 10.64 -8.37
N GLU A 156 -3.14 9.52 -8.61
CA GLU A 156 -2.90 8.99 -9.95
C GLU A 156 -3.89 7.86 -10.27
N ARG A 157 -3.97 6.85 -9.40
CA ARG A 157 -4.81 5.67 -9.63
C ARG A 157 -5.05 4.86 -8.35
N LEU A 158 -6.21 4.17 -8.33
CA LEU A 158 -6.52 3.09 -7.38
C LEU A 158 -6.56 1.77 -8.15
N PHE A 159 -5.81 0.78 -7.68
CA PHE A 159 -5.81 -0.58 -8.18
C PHE A 159 -6.51 -1.49 -7.17
N LEU A 160 -7.52 -2.20 -7.62
CA LEU A 160 -8.29 -3.15 -6.82
C LEU A 160 -8.17 -4.54 -7.43
N PRO A 161 -7.91 -5.61 -6.67
CA PRO A 161 -7.82 -6.97 -7.22
C PRO A 161 -9.03 -7.34 -8.07
N ARG A 162 -10.25 -6.99 -7.63
CA ARG A 162 -11.51 -7.31 -8.34
C ARG A 162 -11.58 -6.73 -9.76
N ASP A 163 -10.91 -5.62 -10.02
CA ASP A 163 -10.93 -4.96 -11.35
C ASP A 163 -9.99 -5.65 -12.34
N HIS A 164 -9.20 -6.62 -11.86
CA HIS A 164 -8.18 -7.34 -12.62
C HIS A 164 -8.34 -8.87 -12.52
N GLY A 165 -9.53 -9.36 -12.15
CA GLY A 165 -9.82 -10.78 -12.07
C GLY A 165 -9.46 -11.44 -10.73
N GLY A 166 -9.07 -10.65 -9.73
CA GLY A 166 -8.89 -11.09 -8.35
C GLY A 166 -10.14 -10.86 -7.49
N GLY A 167 -9.98 -11.03 -6.18
CA GLY A 167 -11.04 -10.74 -5.22
C GLY A 167 -12.15 -11.80 -5.11
N ALA A 168 -12.18 -12.82 -5.95
CA ALA A 168 -13.11 -13.94 -5.85
C ALA A 168 -12.74 -14.85 -4.67
N ALA A 169 -13.77 -15.42 -4.01
CA ALA A 169 -13.60 -16.32 -2.88
C ALA A 169 -12.83 -17.60 -3.26
#